data_e6be0bd2d549bc013ead2a54dd380a7c
#
_entry.id   e6be0bd2d549bc013ead2a54dd380a7c
#
_cell.length_a   1.000
_cell.length_b   1.000
_cell.length_c   1.000
_cell.angle_alpha   90.00
_cell.angle_beta   90.00
_cell.angle_gamma   90.00
#
_symmetry.space_group_name_H-M   'P 1'
#
loop_
_entity.id
_entity.type
_entity.pdbx_description
1 polymer ?
#
loop_
_entity_poly.entity_id
_entity_poly.type
_entity_poly.pdbx_seq_one_letter_code
_entity_poly.pdbx_strand_id
1 'polypeptide(L)'
;MKRFPKILPALILALVLFPSLGGSVEGTPANEEFRYRWQLRNFMGAVAGLFFPRQGEGSLTFMRSNGHLKSELTITSPQSKEEGYFRYGSEIDVRTLQPIRAWSAYSWRGESKSKNEAVSKDGVLDVAAGIYAIRSDPPKKSRRMQIWSDGKIYPVVVIPVGTEIRQLPHGKVTARHYSIRGVNIPNERRWKGKLDLWLATDEAATPVEILISRNMADVRMELMSRP
;
A
#
# COMPACT_ATOMS: atom_id res chain seq x y z
N MET A 1 -28.72 -30.78 -70.68
CA MET A 1 -28.09 -29.68 -70.00
C MET A 1 -29.04 -29.04 -69.05
N LYS A 2 -28.94 -29.35 -67.73
CA LYS A 2 -29.80 -28.80 -66.67
C LYS A 2 -28.97 -27.84 -65.85
N ARG A 3 -29.35 -26.53 -65.81
CA ARG A 3 -28.72 -25.49 -64.98
C ARG A 3 -29.31 -25.54 -63.58
N PHE A 4 -28.43 -25.67 -62.57
CA PHE A 4 -28.79 -25.52 -61.15
C PHE A 4 -28.69 -24.03 -60.73
N PRO A 5 -29.64 -23.52 -59.98
CA PRO A 5 -29.57 -22.18 -59.41
C PRO A 5 -28.62 -22.13 -58.21
N LYS A 6 -27.76 -21.14 -58.17
CA LYS A 6 -26.89 -20.82 -57.03
C LYS A 6 -27.73 -20.16 -55.92
N ILE A 7 -27.91 -20.86 -54.81
CA ILE A 7 -28.46 -20.27 -53.57
C ILE A 7 -27.33 -19.67 -52.79
N LEU A 8 -27.37 -18.35 -52.61
CA LEU A 8 -26.46 -17.60 -51.76
C LEU A 8 -27.00 -17.65 -50.31
N PRO A 9 -26.26 -18.10 -49.33
CA PRO A 9 -26.70 -17.98 -47.93
C PRO A 9 -26.43 -16.51 -47.44
N ALA A 10 -27.48 -15.83 -47.06
CA ALA A 10 -27.41 -14.54 -46.38
C ALA A 10 -26.75 -14.75 -45.01
N LEU A 11 -25.56 -14.19 -44.83
CA LEU A 11 -24.84 -14.16 -43.58
C LEU A 11 -25.48 -13.08 -42.67
N ILE A 12 -26.33 -13.50 -41.75
CA ILE A 12 -26.90 -12.62 -40.72
C ILE A 12 -25.76 -12.36 -39.71
N LEU A 13 -25.14 -11.18 -39.81
CA LEU A 13 -24.18 -10.66 -38.84
C LEU A 13 -24.96 -10.21 -37.59
N ALA A 14 -25.11 -11.08 -36.61
CA ALA A 14 -25.65 -10.72 -35.31
C ALA A 14 -24.62 -9.85 -34.58
N LEU A 15 -24.84 -8.54 -34.59
CA LEU A 15 -24.07 -7.58 -33.80
C LEU A 15 -24.44 -7.77 -32.34
N VAL A 16 -23.66 -8.60 -31.61
CA VAL A 16 -23.78 -8.73 -30.17
C VAL A 16 -23.22 -7.44 -29.55
N LEU A 17 -24.11 -6.52 -29.24
CA LEU A 17 -23.84 -5.39 -28.37
C LEU A 17 -23.54 -5.93 -26.97
N PHE A 18 -22.26 -6.09 -26.62
CA PHE A 18 -21.84 -6.23 -25.25
C PHE A 18 -22.14 -4.91 -24.54
N PRO A 19 -23.00 -4.89 -23.52
CA PRO A 19 -23.08 -3.74 -22.65
C PRO A 19 -21.71 -3.61 -21.98
N SER A 20 -21.01 -2.53 -22.24
CA SER A 20 -19.84 -2.11 -21.46
C SER A 20 -20.34 -1.92 -20.02
N LEU A 21 -20.14 -2.91 -19.19
CA LEU A 21 -20.20 -2.78 -17.74
C LEU A 21 -19.04 -1.87 -17.31
N GLY A 22 -19.15 -0.60 -17.66
CA GLY A 22 -18.47 0.48 -16.99
C GLY A 22 -19.06 0.60 -15.60
N GLY A 23 -18.72 -0.31 -14.71
CA GLY A 23 -18.94 -0.15 -13.28
C GLY A 23 -18.11 1.07 -12.86
N SER A 24 -18.77 2.24 -12.77
CA SER A 24 -18.26 3.34 -11.98
C SER A 24 -18.04 2.79 -10.58
N VAL A 25 -16.79 2.76 -10.13
CA VAL A 25 -16.46 2.56 -8.72
C VAL A 25 -16.91 3.84 -8.00
N GLU A 26 -18.24 4.00 -7.89
CA GLU A 26 -18.86 4.98 -7.02
C GLU A 26 -18.63 4.50 -5.59
N GLY A 27 -17.89 5.25 -4.80
CA GLY A 27 -17.90 5.11 -3.36
C GLY A 27 -16.59 5.26 -2.62
N THR A 28 -15.43 5.32 -3.27
CA THR A 28 -14.20 5.62 -2.50
C THR A 28 -14.09 7.13 -2.31
N PRO A 29 -14.04 7.65 -1.06
CA PRO A 29 -13.93 9.08 -0.82
C PRO A 29 -12.72 9.67 -1.54
N ALA A 30 -12.86 10.92 -2.02
CA ALA A 30 -11.82 11.61 -2.78
C ALA A 30 -10.52 11.73 -1.96
N ASN A 31 -10.66 11.85 -0.64
CA ASN A 31 -9.55 11.97 0.30
C ASN A 31 -9.83 11.10 1.54
N GLU A 32 -8.84 10.31 1.93
CA GLU A 32 -8.89 9.49 3.14
C GLU A 32 -7.65 9.77 3.98
N GLU A 33 -7.83 9.90 5.29
CA GLU A 33 -6.76 9.98 6.27
C GLU A 33 -7.01 8.98 7.39
N PHE A 34 -6.04 8.10 7.62
CA PHE A 34 -6.02 7.14 8.71
C PHE A 34 -4.97 7.58 9.73
N ARG A 35 -5.38 7.82 10.98
CA ARG A 35 -4.50 8.24 12.07
C ARG A 35 -4.17 7.08 12.97
N TYR A 36 -2.89 6.91 13.26
CA TYR A 36 -2.35 5.80 14.02
C TYR A 36 -1.61 6.30 15.25
N ARG A 37 -1.67 5.50 16.30
CA ARG A 37 -0.68 5.49 17.36
C ARG A 37 0.34 4.41 17.03
N TRP A 38 1.63 4.74 17.04
CA TRP A 38 2.67 3.75 16.88
C TRP A 38 3.44 3.49 18.17
N GLN A 39 3.98 2.27 18.29
CA GLN A 39 4.79 1.81 19.41
C GLN A 39 5.95 0.96 18.89
N LEU A 40 7.14 1.12 19.51
CA LEU A 40 8.23 0.18 19.34
C LEU A 40 7.92 -1.13 20.08
N ARG A 41 8.11 -2.23 19.41
CA ARG A 41 7.91 -3.59 19.91
C ARG A 41 9.24 -4.36 19.83
N ASN A 42 9.36 -5.42 20.58
CA ASN A 42 10.48 -6.36 20.77
C ASN A 42 11.58 -5.87 21.75
N PHE A 43 12.45 -6.81 22.17
CA PHE A 43 13.52 -6.55 23.16
C PHE A 43 14.53 -5.50 22.67
N MET A 44 14.94 -5.57 21.42
CA MET A 44 15.88 -4.58 20.85
C MET A 44 15.22 -3.22 20.71
N GLY A 45 13.91 -3.18 20.50
CA GLY A 45 13.11 -1.95 20.58
C GLY A 45 13.08 -1.37 21.99
N ALA A 46 13.09 -2.18 23.04
CA ALA A 46 13.18 -1.72 24.43
C ALA A 46 14.55 -1.07 24.72
N VAL A 47 15.66 -1.64 24.21
CA VAL A 47 16.99 -1.05 24.32
C VAL A 47 17.10 0.20 23.43
N ALA A 48 16.60 0.15 22.20
CA ALA A 48 16.55 1.30 21.30
C ALA A 48 15.69 2.43 21.90
N GLY A 49 14.65 2.11 22.66
CA GLY A 49 13.80 3.08 23.37
C GLY A 49 14.50 3.87 24.48
N LEU A 50 15.74 3.53 24.83
CA LEU A 50 16.59 4.41 25.65
C LEU A 50 17.12 5.62 24.85
N PHE A 51 17.22 5.45 23.52
CA PHE A 51 17.77 6.47 22.61
C PHE A 51 16.72 7.00 21.62
N PHE A 52 15.62 6.29 21.44
CA PHE A 52 14.54 6.62 20.50
C PHE A 52 13.20 6.68 21.26
N PRO A 53 12.23 7.50 20.81
CA PRO A 53 10.89 7.48 21.35
C PRO A 53 10.28 6.09 21.20
N ARG A 54 9.54 5.69 22.24
CA ARG A 54 8.89 4.37 22.28
C ARG A 54 7.51 4.36 21.61
N GLN A 55 6.94 5.54 21.41
CA GLN A 55 5.60 5.72 20.85
C GLN A 55 5.47 7.10 20.19
N GLY A 56 4.46 7.27 19.37
CA GLY A 56 4.13 8.51 18.72
C GLY A 56 2.90 8.36 17.83
N GLU A 57 2.75 9.31 16.92
CA GLU A 57 1.63 9.35 15.99
C GLU A 57 2.11 9.04 14.57
N GLY A 58 1.19 8.56 13.74
CA GLY A 58 1.41 8.34 12.33
C GLY A 58 0.14 8.57 11.54
N SER A 59 0.30 8.77 10.25
CA SER A 59 -0.84 8.88 9.33
C SER A 59 -0.57 8.13 8.03
N LEU A 60 -1.64 7.64 7.43
CA LEU A 60 -1.66 7.14 6.06
C LEU A 60 -2.74 7.92 5.33
N THR A 61 -2.35 8.64 4.29
CA THR A 61 -3.24 9.50 3.52
C THR A 61 -3.34 9.04 2.07
N PHE A 62 -4.53 9.16 1.51
CA PHE A 62 -4.83 8.93 0.11
C PHE A 62 -5.62 10.11 -0.41
N MET A 63 -5.06 10.86 -1.35
CA MET A 63 -5.69 12.04 -1.96
C MET A 63 -5.81 11.82 -3.46
N ARG A 64 -7.04 11.86 -3.96
CA ARG A 64 -7.33 11.74 -5.40
C ARG A 64 -7.57 13.11 -6.01
N SER A 65 -6.88 13.41 -7.08
CA SER A 65 -7.07 14.63 -7.86
C SER A 65 -6.71 14.37 -9.32
N ASN A 66 -7.56 14.79 -10.25
CA ASN A 66 -7.29 14.76 -11.69
C ASN A 66 -6.81 13.40 -12.24
N GLY A 67 -7.38 12.31 -11.76
CA GLY A 67 -7.00 10.95 -12.18
C GLY A 67 -5.71 10.42 -11.52
N HIS A 68 -5.10 11.19 -10.64
CA HIS A 68 -3.93 10.79 -9.86
C HIS A 68 -4.31 10.46 -8.42
N LEU A 69 -3.53 9.58 -7.80
CA LEU A 69 -3.56 9.30 -6.39
C LEU A 69 -2.22 9.71 -5.79
N LYS A 70 -2.26 10.65 -4.85
CA LYS A 70 -1.15 10.94 -3.97
C LYS A 70 -1.34 10.16 -2.67
N SER A 71 -0.39 9.28 -2.34
CA SER A 71 -0.39 8.49 -1.11
C SER A 71 0.82 8.87 -0.25
N GLU A 72 0.65 8.90 1.07
CA GLU A 72 1.74 9.19 1.99
C GLU A 72 1.55 8.46 3.32
N LEU A 73 2.60 7.78 3.78
CA LEU A 73 2.73 7.21 5.11
C LEU A 73 3.71 8.07 5.92
N THR A 74 3.25 8.62 7.02
CA THR A 74 4.07 9.46 7.92
C THR A 74 4.11 8.84 9.30
N ILE A 75 5.29 8.87 9.93
CA ILE A 75 5.52 8.46 11.32
C ILE A 75 6.20 9.64 12.00
N THR A 76 5.62 10.19 13.05
CA THR A 76 6.15 11.34 13.79
C THR A 76 6.47 10.98 15.23
N SER A 77 7.46 11.64 15.78
CA SER A 77 7.83 11.51 17.18
C SER A 77 7.55 12.81 17.94
N PRO A 78 6.66 12.79 18.94
CA PRO A 78 6.31 14.00 19.69
C PRO A 78 7.36 14.43 20.73
N GLN A 79 8.41 13.63 20.93
CA GLN A 79 9.34 13.85 22.08
C GLN A 79 10.64 14.58 21.73
N SER A 80 10.88 14.94 20.49
CA SER A 80 12.05 15.74 20.16
C SER A 80 11.65 17.23 20.05
N LYS A 81 12.46 18.14 20.60
CA LYS A 81 12.34 19.58 20.37
C LYS A 81 12.44 19.93 18.87
N GLU A 82 12.96 19.01 18.08
CA GLU A 82 12.95 18.98 16.64
C GLU A 82 12.04 17.81 16.24
N GLU A 83 10.93 18.10 15.58
CA GLU A 83 9.97 17.10 15.14
C GLU A 83 10.66 16.02 14.30
N GLY A 84 10.94 14.86 14.91
CA GLY A 84 11.43 13.71 14.19
C GLY A 84 10.31 13.12 13.34
N TYR A 85 10.55 12.90 12.05
CA TYR A 85 9.59 12.26 11.18
C TYR A 85 10.24 11.31 10.19
N PHE A 86 9.47 10.30 9.79
CA PHE A 86 9.73 9.47 8.61
C PHE A 86 8.52 9.60 7.70
N ARG A 87 8.76 9.87 6.41
CA ARG A 87 7.72 10.10 5.42
C ARG A 87 8.04 9.34 4.15
N TYR A 88 7.07 8.57 3.67
CA TYR A 88 7.15 7.81 2.43
C TYR A 88 5.90 8.05 1.62
N GLY A 89 6.02 8.38 0.36
CA GLY A 89 4.87 8.62 -0.48
C GLY A 89 5.15 8.52 -1.96
N SER A 90 4.08 8.53 -2.73
CA SER A 90 4.14 8.59 -4.18
C SER A 90 2.90 9.23 -4.78
N GLU A 91 3.02 9.57 -6.05
CA GLU A 91 1.94 9.95 -6.93
C GLU A 91 1.87 8.92 -8.06
N ILE A 92 0.68 8.35 -8.25
CA ILE A 92 0.40 7.32 -9.25
C ILE A 92 -0.84 7.69 -10.07
N ASP A 93 -0.92 7.19 -11.29
CA ASP A 93 -2.19 7.19 -12.04
C ASP A 93 -3.16 6.18 -11.39
N VAL A 94 -4.37 6.62 -11.05
CA VAL A 94 -5.35 5.80 -10.30
C VAL A 94 -5.82 4.59 -11.11
N ARG A 95 -5.94 4.76 -12.42
CA ARG A 95 -6.53 3.75 -13.31
C ARG A 95 -5.54 2.64 -13.66
N THR A 96 -4.28 3.03 -13.89
CA THR A 96 -3.23 2.10 -14.33
C THR A 96 -2.32 1.65 -13.20
N LEU A 97 -2.35 2.35 -12.04
CA LEU A 97 -1.40 2.22 -10.94
C LEU A 97 0.06 2.49 -11.39
N GLN A 98 0.23 3.25 -12.47
CA GLN A 98 1.55 3.64 -12.97
C GLN A 98 2.15 4.71 -12.07
N PRO A 99 3.38 4.53 -11.57
CA PRO A 99 4.04 5.52 -10.77
C PRO A 99 4.44 6.73 -11.63
N ILE A 100 4.29 7.93 -11.07
CA ILE A 100 4.72 9.19 -11.65
C ILE A 100 5.99 9.63 -10.93
N ARG A 101 5.93 9.69 -9.61
CA ARG A 101 7.07 9.99 -8.75
C ARG A 101 6.91 9.37 -7.37
N ALA A 102 8.03 9.19 -6.69
CA ALA A 102 8.05 8.72 -5.31
C ALA A 102 9.03 9.54 -4.48
N TRP A 103 8.72 9.66 -3.20
CA TRP A 103 9.58 10.38 -2.27
C TRP A 103 9.71 9.64 -0.94
N SER A 104 10.84 9.89 -0.28
CA SER A 104 11.07 9.55 1.10
C SER A 104 11.78 10.72 1.78
N ALA A 105 11.47 10.95 3.03
CA ALA A 105 12.16 11.94 3.84
C ALA A 105 12.24 11.46 5.28
N TYR A 106 13.33 11.78 5.94
CA TYR A 106 13.40 11.67 7.38
C TYR A 106 14.10 12.91 7.97
N SER A 107 13.72 13.25 9.18
CA SER A 107 14.40 14.19 10.03
C SER A 107 14.52 13.59 11.42
N TRP A 108 15.72 13.58 11.98
CA TRP A 108 15.97 13.03 13.29
C TRP A 108 17.25 13.60 13.90
N ARG A 109 17.15 14.23 15.08
CA ARG A 109 18.29 14.78 15.85
C ARG A 109 19.22 15.68 15.02
N GLY A 110 18.64 16.58 14.23
CA GLY A 110 19.41 17.48 13.37
C GLY A 110 19.91 16.88 12.07
N GLU A 111 19.79 15.57 11.88
CA GLU A 111 20.04 14.92 10.60
C GLU A 111 18.78 14.88 9.77
N SER A 112 18.85 15.30 8.53
CA SER A 112 17.76 15.18 7.57
C SER A 112 18.25 14.62 6.25
N LYS A 113 17.39 13.83 5.62
CA LYS A 113 17.62 13.31 4.27
C LYS A 113 16.31 13.21 3.53
N SER A 114 16.33 13.60 2.28
CA SER A 114 15.16 13.44 1.41
C SER A 114 15.58 12.88 0.05
N LYS A 115 14.69 12.15 -0.55
CA LYS A 115 14.72 11.68 -1.93
C LYS A 115 13.38 12.00 -2.56
N ASN A 116 13.40 12.52 -3.78
CA ASN A 116 12.20 12.74 -4.59
C ASN A 116 12.63 12.55 -6.05
N GLU A 117 12.06 11.55 -6.71
CA GLU A 117 12.46 11.22 -8.06
C GLU A 117 11.28 10.70 -8.90
N ALA A 118 11.32 10.94 -10.20
CA ALA A 118 10.41 10.31 -11.14
C ALA A 118 10.67 8.79 -11.15
N VAL A 119 9.59 8.01 -11.18
CA VAL A 119 9.65 6.55 -11.28
C VAL A 119 9.08 6.15 -12.62
N SER A 120 9.96 5.76 -13.54
CA SER A 120 9.59 5.39 -14.90
C SER A 120 9.32 3.90 -15.11
N LYS A 121 9.55 3.08 -14.08
CA LYS A 121 9.35 1.63 -14.16
C LYS A 121 7.94 1.25 -13.80
N ASP A 122 7.25 0.61 -14.72
CA ASP A 122 5.88 0.15 -14.55
C ASP A 122 5.70 -0.80 -13.36
N GLY A 123 4.57 -0.69 -12.67
CA GLY A 123 4.20 -1.57 -11.56
C GLY A 123 5.05 -1.40 -10.29
N VAL A 124 5.84 -0.33 -10.20
CA VAL A 124 6.60 0.00 -8.99
C VAL A 124 5.77 0.96 -8.13
N LEU A 125 5.51 0.59 -6.90
CA LEU A 125 4.77 1.39 -5.93
C LEU A 125 5.66 1.71 -4.73
N ASP A 126 5.43 2.83 -4.05
CA ASP A 126 5.98 3.02 -2.71
C ASP A 126 5.17 2.24 -1.67
N VAL A 127 5.54 2.30 -0.40
CA VAL A 127 4.85 1.55 0.67
C VAL A 127 3.39 1.98 0.81
N ALA A 128 3.09 3.29 0.76
CA ALA A 128 1.72 3.79 0.92
C ALA A 128 0.83 3.42 -0.27
N ALA A 129 1.31 3.61 -1.51
CA ALA A 129 0.60 3.18 -2.72
C ALA A 129 0.46 1.66 -2.79
N GLY A 130 1.44 0.90 -2.27
CA GLY A 130 1.36 -0.55 -2.13
C GLY A 130 0.21 -0.99 -1.20
N ILE A 131 0.02 -0.31 -0.08
CA ILE A 131 -1.12 -0.54 0.82
C ILE A 131 -2.43 -0.22 0.10
N TYR A 132 -2.49 0.90 -0.63
CA TYR A 132 -3.66 1.25 -1.44
C TYR A 132 -3.99 0.16 -2.47
N ALA A 133 -3.01 -0.32 -3.22
CA ALA A 133 -3.20 -1.38 -4.22
C ALA A 133 -3.69 -2.70 -3.61
N ILE A 134 -3.21 -3.07 -2.41
CA ILE A 134 -3.66 -4.27 -1.69
C ILE A 134 -5.11 -4.07 -1.19
N ARG A 135 -5.50 -2.87 -0.74
CA ARG A 135 -6.87 -2.57 -0.34
C ARG A 135 -7.85 -2.65 -1.51
N SER A 136 -7.48 -2.04 -2.64
CA SER A 136 -8.33 -1.97 -3.83
C SER A 136 -8.55 -3.34 -4.48
N ASP A 137 -7.54 -4.20 -4.44
CA ASP A 137 -7.59 -5.57 -4.97
C ASP A 137 -6.86 -6.52 -4.00
N PRO A 138 -7.55 -6.97 -2.93
CA PRO A 138 -6.97 -7.84 -1.92
C PRO A 138 -6.58 -9.21 -2.50
N PRO A 139 -5.29 -9.59 -2.53
CA PRO A 139 -4.86 -10.83 -3.14
C PRO A 139 -5.37 -12.05 -2.35
N LYS A 140 -5.96 -13.03 -3.06
CA LYS A 140 -6.38 -14.32 -2.52
C LYS A 140 -5.26 -15.35 -2.49
N LYS A 141 -4.20 -15.13 -3.28
CA LYS A 141 -2.98 -15.94 -3.37
C LYS A 141 -1.77 -15.03 -3.31
N SER A 142 -0.60 -15.58 -3.06
CA SER A 142 0.64 -14.79 -3.07
C SER A 142 0.81 -14.04 -4.40
N ARG A 143 1.07 -12.73 -4.33
CA ARG A 143 1.24 -11.84 -5.47
C ARG A 143 2.59 -11.13 -5.39
N ARG A 144 3.36 -11.16 -6.47
CA ARG A 144 4.60 -10.39 -6.58
C ARG A 144 4.30 -8.93 -6.91
N MET A 145 5.07 -8.05 -6.30
CA MET A 145 5.05 -6.61 -6.54
C MET A 145 6.48 -6.07 -6.54
N GLN A 146 6.64 -4.83 -6.96
CA GLN A 146 7.89 -4.09 -6.81
C GLN A 146 7.63 -2.85 -5.95
N ILE A 147 8.47 -2.61 -4.95
CA ILE A 147 8.37 -1.41 -4.12
C ILE A 147 9.60 -0.53 -4.28
N TRP A 148 9.35 0.77 -4.37
CA TRP A 148 10.37 1.80 -4.28
C TRP A 148 10.57 2.19 -2.81
N SER A 149 11.81 2.26 -2.38
CA SER A 149 12.17 2.77 -1.06
C SER A 149 13.57 3.40 -1.12
N ASP A 150 13.68 4.65 -0.72
CA ASP A 150 14.94 5.41 -0.65
C ASP A 150 15.76 5.40 -1.97
N GLY A 151 15.08 5.59 -3.11
CA GLY A 151 15.72 5.60 -4.43
C GLY A 151 16.12 4.22 -4.95
N LYS A 152 15.54 3.15 -4.41
CA LYS A 152 15.82 1.76 -4.83
C LYS A 152 14.52 1.00 -5.03
N ILE A 153 14.53 0.11 -6.00
CA ILE A 153 13.42 -0.78 -6.29
C ILE A 153 13.75 -2.17 -5.76
N TYR A 154 12.77 -2.76 -5.07
CA TYR A 154 12.90 -4.07 -4.46
C TYR A 154 11.76 -4.99 -4.88
N PRO A 155 12.05 -6.22 -5.32
CA PRO A 155 11.04 -7.23 -5.51
C PRO A 155 10.50 -7.70 -4.16
N VAL A 156 9.18 -7.72 -4.02
CA VAL A 156 8.48 -8.21 -2.83
C VAL A 156 7.39 -9.19 -3.20
N VAL A 157 6.97 -9.97 -2.23
CA VAL A 157 5.78 -10.82 -2.31
C VAL A 157 4.80 -10.43 -1.21
N VAL A 158 3.55 -10.25 -1.59
CA VAL A 158 2.40 -10.10 -0.71
C VAL A 158 1.80 -11.47 -0.50
N ILE A 159 1.73 -11.92 0.74
CA ILE A 159 1.26 -13.26 1.13
C ILE A 159 0.00 -13.08 1.98
N PRO A 160 -1.19 -13.52 1.54
CA PRO A 160 -2.35 -13.60 2.42
C PRO A 160 -2.08 -14.65 3.51
N VAL A 161 -2.21 -14.25 4.77
CA VAL A 161 -1.95 -15.12 5.93
C VAL A 161 -3.23 -15.73 6.46
N GLY A 162 -4.31 -14.92 6.54
CA GLY A 162 -5.60 -15.37 7.05
C GLY A 162 -6.44 -14.21 7.57
N THR A 163 -7.47 -14.57 8.31
CA THR A 163 -8.36 -13.60 8.98
C THR A 163 -8.27 -13.83 10.49
N GLU A 164 -8.13 -12.75 11.25
CA GLU A 164 -8.01 -12.81 12.70
C GLU A 164 -8.68 -11.60 13.37
N ILE A 165 -8.91 -11.70 14.68
CA ILE A 165 -9.45 -10.60 15.46
C ILE A 165 -8.28 -9.78 16.01
N ARG A 166 -8.29 -8.47 15.73
CA ARG A 166 -7.32 -7.51 16.27
C ARG A 166 -7.95 -6.72 17.40
N GLN A 167 -7.21 -6.56 18.50
CA GLN A 167 -7.58 -5.68 19.59
C GLN A 167 -6.95 -4.31 19.35
N LEU A 168 -7.78 -3.31 19.06
CA LEU A 168 -7.38 -1.94 18.78
C LEU A 168 -7.82 -1.00 19.92
N PRO A 169 -7.34 0.24 20.00
CA PRO A 169 -7.78 1.20 21.03
C PRO A 169 -9.29 1.42 21.08
N HIS A 170 -9.97 1.34 19.94
CA HIS A 170 -11.41 1.55 19.80
C HIS A 170 -12.24 0.25 19.79
N GLY A 171 -11.65 -0.90 20.11
CA GLY A 171 -12.34 -2.17 20.23
C GLY A 171 -11.78 -3.30 19.35
N LYS A 172 -12.51 -4.41 19.28
CA LYS A 172 -12.15 -5.58 18.48
C LYS A 172 -12.59 -5.39 17.04
N VAL A 173 -11.71 -5.74 16.09
CA VAL A 173 -11.97 -5.69 14.66
C VAL A 173 -11.53 -7.00 14.02
N THR A 174 -12.39 -7.59 13.19
CA THR A 174 -12.01 -8.72 12.33
C THR A 174 -11.26 -8.17 11.13
N ALA A 175 -10.05 -8.67 10.89
CA ALA A 175 -9.17 -8.17 9.84
C ALA A 175 -8.48 -9.29 9.08
N ARG A 176 -8.29 -9.08 7.77
CA ARG A 176 -7.47 -9.91 6.89
C ARG A 176 -6.01 -9.50 7.05
N HIS A 177 -5.15 -10.46 7.30
CA HIS A 177 -3.72 -10.27 7.47
C HIS A 177 -2.96 -10.57 6.18
N TYR A 178 -2.10 -9.64 5.78
CA TYR A 178 -1.17 -9.76 4.65
C TYR A 178 0.24 -9.56 5.15
N SER A 179 1.17 -10.44 4.74
CA SER A 179 2.60 -10.29 5.03
C SER A 179 3.35 -9.94 3.75
N ILE A 180 4.07 -8.83 3.75
CA ILE A 180 4.86 -8.32 2.63
C ILE A 180 6.34 -8.52 2.96
N ARG A 181 7.04 -9.27 2.11
CA ARG A 181 8.45 -9.65 2.33
C ARG A 181 9.27 -9.49 1.07
N GLY A 182 10.56 -9.15 1.23
CA GLY A 182 11.50 -9.13 0.12
C GLY A 182 11.73 -10.52 -0.47
N VAL A 183 11.69 -10.60 -1.79
CA VAL A 183 12.03 -11.82 -2.54
C VAL A 183 13.55 -11.85 -2.79
N ASN A 184 14.14 -13.03 -2.69
CA ASN A 184 15.54 -13.22 -3.07
C ASN A 184 15.60 -13.55 -4.56
N ILE A 185 16.09 -12.61 -5.38
CA ILE A 185 16.35 -12.82 -6.80
C ILE A 185 17.86 -12.68 -7.02
N PRO A 186 18.50 -13.62 -7.72
CA PRO A 186 19.92 -13.51 -8.03
C PRO A 186 20.24 -12.17 -8.68
N ASN A 187 21.31 -11.51 -8.26
CA ASN A 187 21.79 -10.22 -8.75
C ASN A 187 20.87 -9.01 -8.47
N GLU A 188 19.75 -9.18 -7.76
CA GLU A 188 18.91 -8.10 -7.31
C GLU A 188 19.07 -7.82 -5.79
N ARG A 189 18.83 -6.57 -5.41
CA ARG A 189 18.85 -6.22 -3.98
C ARG A 189 17.60 -6.72 -3.30
N ARG A 190 17.77 -7.51 -2.24
CA ARG A 190 16.66 -7.95 -1.40
C ARG A 190 16.23 -6.84 -0.45
N TRP A 191 14.94 -6.60 -0.36
CA TRP A 191 14.37 -5.78 0.71
C TRP A 191 14.54 -6.52 2.06
N LYS A 192 15.22 -5.88 3.00
CA LYS A 192 15.50 -6.47 4.32
C LYS A 192 14.38 -6.22 5.32
N GLY A 193 13.40 -5.37 4.97
CA GLY A 193 12.24 -5.12 5.78
C GLY A 193 11.19 -6.23 5.66
N LYS A 194 10.24 -6.20 6.58
CA LYS A 194 8.97 -6.93 6.54
C LYS A 194 7.88 -5.95 6.90
N LEU A 195 6.75 -6.03 6.23
CA LEU A 195 5.56 -5.28 6.58
C LEU A 195 4.42 -6.28 6.72
N ASP A 196 3.74 -6.25 7.86
CA ASP A 196 2.48 -6.95 8.03
C ASP A 196 1.36 -5.90 8.05
N LEU A 197 0.28 -6.17 7.31
CA LEU A 197 -0.84 -5.28 7.09
C LEU A 197 -2.13 -6.00 7.47
N TRP A 198 -2.95 -5.38 8.30
CA TRP A 198 -4.28 -5.87 8.63
C TRP A 198 -5.33 -4.92 8.06
N LEU A 199 -6.14 -5.45 7.18
CA LEU A 199 -7.28 -4.76 6.57
C LEU A 199 -8.57 -5.26 7.21
N ALA A 200 -9.41 -4.37 7.72
CA ALA A 200 -10.74 -4.73 8.20
C ALA A 200 -11.49 -5.53 7.11
N THR A 201 -12.40 -6.39 7.55
CA THR A 201 -13.22 -7.19 6.62
C THR A 201 -14.43 -6.43 6.10
N ASP A 202 -14.60 -5.17 6.49
CA ASP A 202 -15.61 -4.28 5.97
C ASP A 202 -15.38 -3.91 4.49
N GLU A 203 -16.33 -3.23 3.89
CA GLU A 203 -16.31 -2.83 2.47
C GLU A 203 -15.16 -1.87 2.16
N ALA A 204 -14.82 -0.99 3.12
CA ALA A 204 -13.75 -0.02 2.99
C ALA A 204 -12.35 -0.66 3.05
N ALA A 205 -12.24 -1.91 3.50
CA ALA A 205 -10.97 -2.61 3.74
C ALA A 205 -9.99 -1.70 4.51
N THR A 206 -10.47 -1.07 5.58
CA THR A 206 -9.75 -0.09 6.38
C THR A 206 -8.43 -0.67 6.89
N PRO A 207 -7.27 -0.02 6.69
CA PRO A 207 -5.98 -0.50 7.21
C PRO A 207 -5.92 -0.21 8.71
N VAL A 208 -6.28 -1.21 9.51
CA VAL A 208 -6.46 -1.08 10.97
C VAL A 208 -5.17 -1.24 11.76
N GLU A 209 -4.21 -1.97 11.18
CA GLU A 209 -2.90 -2.15 11.80
C GLU A 209 -1.82 -2.33 10.74
N ILE A 210 -0.65 -1.72 10.97
CA ILE A 210 0.55 -1.85 10.14
C ILE A 210 1.70 -2.17 11.08
N LEU A 211 2.43 -3.26 10.81
CA LEU A 211 3.65 -3.61 11.54
C LEU A 211 4.82 -3.57 10.59
N ILE A 212 5.74 -2.65 10.83
CA ILE A 212 6.97 -2.48 10.05
C ILE A 212 8.11 -3.08 10.86
N SER A 213 8.71 -4.14 10.35
CA SER A 213 9.86 -4.80 10.96
C SER A 213 11.11 -4.53 10.11
N ARG A 214 12.13 -3.95 10.70
CA ARG A 214 13.41 -3.73 10.02
C ARG A 214 14.56 -3.93 10.99
N ASN A 215 15.50 -4.80 10.63
CA ASN A 215 16.66 -5.15 11.45
C ASN A 215 16.25 -5.67 12.84
N MET A 216 16.34 -4.83 13.87
CA MET A 216 16.11 -5.21 15.27
C MET A 216 14.97 -4.39 15.91
N ALA A 217 14.20 -3.66 15.12
CA ALA A 217 13.11 -2.84 15.60
C ALA A 217 11.81 -3.13 14.84
N ASP A 218 10.73 -3.27 15.58
CA ASP A 218 9.37 -3.39 15.08
C ASP A 218 8.59 -2.15 15.47
N VAL A 219 8.03 -1.46 14.49
CA VAL A 219 7.12 -0.32 14.67
C VAL A 219 5.71 -0.82 14.37
N ARG A 220 4.89 -0.92 15.41
CA ARG A 220 3.48 -1.27 15.29
C ARG A 220 2.64 0.00 15.30
N MET A 221 1.86 0.20 14.26
CA MET A 221 0.91 1.29 14.08
C MET A 221 -0.51 0.76 14.22
N GLU A 222 -1.27 1.27 15.17
CA GLU A 222 -2.65 0.89 15.46
C GLU A 222 -3.57 2.06 15.16
N LEU A 223 -4.64 1.82 14.37
CA LEU A 223 -5.62 2.84 14.04
C LEU A 223 -6.28 3.38 15.31
N MET A 224 -6.29 4.71 15.48
CA MET A 224 -6.83 5.36 16.68
C MET A 224 -8.35 5.45 16.67
N SER A 225 -8.93 5.74 15.52
CA SER A 225 -10.39 5.83 15.34
C SER A 225 -10.76 5.34 13.94
N ARG A 226 -11.97 4.84 13.78
CA ARG A 226 -12.50 4.62 12.42
C ARG A 226 -12.76 5.97 11.78
N PRO A 227 -12.47 6.10 10.46
CA PRO A 227 -12.80 7.32 9.71
C PRO A 227 -14.31 7.55 9.66
#